data_8f65506da5e7ef41cfba7e81b8503336
#
_entry.id   8f65506da5e7ef41cfba7e81b8503336
#
_cell.length_a   1.000
_cell.length_b   1.000
_cell.length_c   1.000
_cell.angle_alpha   90.00
_cell.angle_beta   90.00
_cell.angle_gamma   90.00
#
_symmetry.space_group_name_H-M   'P 1'
#
loop_
_entity.id
_entity.type
_entity.pdbx_description
1 polymer ?
#
loop_
_entity_poly.entity_id
_entity_poly.type
_entity_poly.pdbx_seq_one_letter_code
_entity_poly.pdbx_strand_id
1 'polypeptide(L)'
;STNSLLSGLVLEANFDDRQRLEFENKLEMKLGFVTAPSDTVHKYKTNADLFRLNSKLGVRAFKNWYYTLAAEFKTQFFANYKTNTNDMISNFMSPAQLDITLGMDFKQNKKNYTLSLLTSPLAYTFMYISNDKITDPAAFNVEPGHSTANLIGSKFTGNLTWTIIPSIVWESKLEYFTTYDKVIASWENTFNFVLNRYLSTKLFVHARYDDG
;
A
#
# COMPACT_ATOMS: atom_id res chain seq x y z
N SER A 1 13.95 11.86 28.61
CA SER A 1 12.67 11.16 28.42
C SER A 1 12.14 11.42 27.03
N THR A 2 11.59 10.41 26.40
CA THR A 2 10.91 10.53 25.10
C THR A 2 9.40 10.47 25.35
N ASN A 3 8.68 11.45 24.83
CA ASN A 3 7.23 11.48 24.85
C ASN A 3 6.74 11.26 23.40
N SER A 4 5.69 10.47 23.25
CA SER A 4 5.07 10.25 21.94
C SER A 4 3.57 10.36 22.05
N LEU A 5 2.96 10.90 20.98
CA LEU A 5 1.52 10.96 20.78
C LEU A 5 1.21 10.37 19.40
N LEU A 6 0.24 9.49 19.33
CA LEU A 6 -0.24 8.92 18.06
C LEU A 6 -1.76 9.01 18.01
N SER A 7 -2.28 9.54 16.93
CA SER A 7 -3.72 9.60 16.63
C SER A 7 -3.97 9.05 15.24
N GLY A 8 -5.09 8.37 15.07
CA GLY A 8 -5.52 7.83 13.77
C GLY A 8 -7.02 7.91 13.61
N LEU A 9 -7.45 8.11 12.37
CA LEU A 9 -8.85 8.07 11.93
C LEU A 9 -8.94 7.20 10.70
N VAL A 10 -9.89 6.27 10.71
CA VAL A 10 -10.25 5.46 9.54
C VAL A 10 -11.75 5.61 9.31
N LEU A 11 -12.13 6.04 8.12
CA LEU A 11 -13.51 6.10 7.68
C LEU A 11 -13.67 5.20 6.45
N GLU A 12 -14.70 4.38 6.47
CA GLU A 12 -15.03 3.48 5.36
C GLU A 12 -16.48 3.72 4.94
N ALA A 13 -16.71 3.84 3.63
CA ALA A 13 -18.03 3.99 3.04
C ALA A 13 -18.12 3.10 1.81
N ASN A 14 -18.85 2.00 1.93
CA ASN A 14 -18.94 0.99 0.90
C ASN A 14 -20.39 0.87 0.43
N PHE A 15 -20.53 0.72 -0.87
CA PHE A 15 -21.80 0.48 -1.53
C PHE A 15 -21.71 -0.79 -2.37
N ASP A 16 -22.68 -1.68 -2.22
CA ASP A 16 -22.81 -2.90 -3.01
C ASP A 16 -24.30 -3.07 -3.36
N ASP A 17 -24.62 -3.02 -4.65
CA ASP A 17 -25.98 -3.26 -5.15
C ASP A 17 -26.34 -4.74 -5.19
N ARG A 18 -25.40 -5.62 -4.79
CA ARG A 18 -25.50 -7.09 -4.79
C ARG A 18 -25.77 -7.72 -6.16
N GLN A 19 -25.73 -6.93 -7.21
CA GLN A 19 -26.01 -7.37 -8.58
C GLN A 19 -24.79 -7.19 -9.48
N ARG A 20 -24.33 -5.96 -9.64
CA ARG A 20 -23.27 -5.62 -10.61
C ARG A 20 -22.23 -4.65 -10.11
N LEU A 21 -22.55 -3.81 -9.14
CA LEU A 21 -21.72 -2.67 -8.76
C LEU A 21 -21.26 -2.78 -7.31
N GLU A 22 -19.95 -2.68 -7.12
CA GLU A 22 -19.31 -2.52 -5.81
C GLU A 22 -18.54 -1.22 -5.81
N PHE A 23 -18.71 -0.38 -4.80
CA PHE A 23 -17.95 0.85 -4.64
C PHE A 23 -17.45 0.93 -3.20
N GLU A 24 -16.14 0.86 -3.06
CA GLU A 24 -15.45 0.86 -1.77
C GLU A 24 -14.65 2.16 -1.63
N ASN A 25 -14.80 2.82 -0.49
CA ASN A 25 -14.03 4.03 -0.16
C ASN A 25 -13.45 3.89 1.22
N LYS A 26 -12.18 4.26 1.35
CA LYS A 26 -11.49 4.28 2.62
C LYS A 26 -10.64 5.53 2.75
N LEU A 27 -10.91 6.31 3.79
CA LEU A 27 -10.06 7.41 4.22
C LEU A 27 -9.28 6.97 5.45
N GLU A 28 -7.98 7.11 5.40
CA GLU A 28 -7.07 6.83 6.51
C GLU A 28 -6.22 8.05 6.79
N MET A 29 -6.23 8.50 8.04
CA MET A 29 -5.40 9.58 8.52
C MET A 29 -4.64 9.11 9.74
N LYS A 30 -3.33 9.35 9.77
CA LYS A 30 -2.47 9.05 10.92
C LYS A 30 -1.61 10.27 11.21
N LEU A 31 -1.58 10.67 12.46
CA LEU A 31 -0.73 11.73 12.97
C LEU A 31 -0.06 11.26 14.24
N GLY A 32 1.24 11.34 14.26
CA GLY A 32 2.02 11.01 15.44
C GLY A 32 3.21 11.95 15.58
N PHE A 33 3.50 12.32 16.80
CA PHE A 33 4.62 13.17 17.16
C PHE A 33 5.45 12.48 18.25
N VAL A 34 6.75 12.66 18.17
CA VAL A 34 7.70 12.14 19.13
C VAL A 34 8.72 13.22 19.47
N THR A 35 9.10 13.29 20.75
CA THR A 35 10.25 14.12 21.13
C THR A 35 11.53 13.43 20.72
N ALA A 36 12.42 14.18 20.04
CA ALA A 36 13.72 13.72 19.58
C ALA A 36 14.85 14.46 20.36
N PRO A 37 15.19 14.00 21.59
CA PRO A 37 16.17 14.70 22.43
C PRO A 37 17.56 14.80 21.82
N SER A 38 17.90 13.88 20.90
CA SER A 38 19.17 13.85 20.16
C SER A 38 19.21 14.82 18.98
N ASP A 39 18.06 15.38 18.58
CA ASP A 39 18.00 16.38 17.53
C ASP A 39 18.09 17.78 18.14
N THR A 40 19.15 18.50 17.79
CA THR A 40 19.41 19.84 18.33
C THR A 40 18.63 20.94 17.62
N VAL A 41 18.13 20.65 16.41
CA VAL A 41 17.44 21.62 15.55
C VAL A 41 15.92 21.43 15.67
N HIS A 42 15.44 20.17 15.59
CA HIS A 42 14.02 19.81 15.62
C HIS A 42 13.71 18.86 16.78
N LYS A 43 13.30 19.42 17.92
CA LYS A 43 12.98 18.65 19.14
C LYS A 43 11.73 17.77 19.01
N TYR A 44 10.84 18.12 18.11
CA TYR A 44 9.62 17.37 17.82
C TYR A 44 9.65 16.90 16.38
N LYS A 45 9.40 15.61 16.18
CA LYS A 45 9.32 14.99 14.86
C LYS A 45 8.02 14.23 14.70
N THR A 46 7.56 14.08 13.48
CA THR A 46 6.50 13.16 13.18
C THR A 46 7.04 11.74 13.15
N ASN A 47 6.38 10.82 13.85
CA ASN A 47 6.63 9.37 13.77
C ASN A 47 5.54 8.64 12.99
N ALA A 48 4.44 9.31 12.73
CA ALA A 48 3.40 8.89 11.79
C ALA A 48 2.79 10.15 11.16
N ASP A 49 2.75 10.19 9.85
CA ASP A 49 2.15 11.31 9.11
C ASP A 49 1.64 10.78 7.78
N LEU A 50 0.34 10.55 7.70
CA LEU A 50 -0.29 9.93 6.55
C LEU A 50 -1.69 10.49 6.36
N PHE A 51 -1.97 10.93 5.14
CA PHE A 51 -3.29 11.07 4.59
C PHE A 51 -3.41 10.14 3.39
N ARG A 52 -4.36 9.21 3.41
CA ARG A 52 -4.61 8.27 2.33
C ARG A 52 -6.11 8.17 2.06
N LEU A 53 -6.46 8.36 0.81
CA LEU A 53 -7.82 8.15 0.30
C LEU A 53 -7.77 7.06 -0.77
N ASN A 54 -8.47 5.96 -0.53
CA ASN A 54 -8.67 4.88 -1.48
C ASN A 54 -10.10 4.87 -1.96
N SER A 55 -10.28 4.76 -3.27
CA SER A 55 -11.59 4.55 -3.90
C SER A 55 -11.47 3.43 -4.92
N LYS A 56 -12.36 2.46 -4.85
CA LYS A 56 -12.38 1.30 -5.76
C LYS A 56 -13.79 1.09 -6.28
N LEU A 57 -13.93 1.09 -7.57
CA LEU A 57 -15.15 0.77 -8.29
C LEU A 57 -14.99 -0.60 -8.96
N GLY A 58 -15.84 -1.55 -8.59
CA GLY A 58 -15.92 -2.88 -9.18
C GLY A 58 -17.23 -3.05 -9.94
N VAL A 59 -17.16 -3.49 -11.18
CA VAL A 59 -18.32 -3.81 -12.00
C VAL A 59 -18.27 -5.28 -12.38
N ARG A 60 -19.27 -6.07 -11.99
CA ARG A 60 -19.33 -7.49 -12.32
C ARG A 60 -19.36 -7.68 -13.83
N ALA A 61 -18.35 -8.37 -14.36
CA ALA A 61 -18.26 -8.73 -15.77
C ALA A 61 -19.01 -10.05 -16.03
N PHE A 62 -18.57 -11.13 -15.39
CA PHE A 62 -19.18 -12.46 -15.47
C PHE A 62 -18.75 -13.32 -14.27
N LYS A 63 -19.66 -14.15 -13.75
CA LYS A 63 -19.45 -15.03 -12.58
C LYS A 63 -18.65 -14.34 -11.46
N ASN A 64 -17.39 -14.72 -11.28
CA ASN A 64 -16.49 -14.26 -10.21
C ASN A 64 -15.52 -13.18 -10.69
N TRP A 65 -15.69 -12.63 -11.89
CA TRP A 65 -14.87 -11.61 -12.48
C TRP A 65 -15.50 -10.23 -12.40
N TYR A 66 -14.68 -9.23 -12.04
CA TYR A 66 -15.07 -7.82 -11.92
C TYR A 66 -14.11 -6.97 -12.73
N TYR A 67 -14.62 -6.02 -13.50
CA TYR A 67 -13.81 -4.89 -13.97
C TYR A 67 -13.59 -3.95 -12.81
N THR A 68 -12.36 -3.53 -12.59
CA THR A 68 -11.98 -2.73 -11.42
C THR A 68 -11.25 -1.49 -11.85
N LEU A 69 -11.73 -0.34 -11.38
CA LEU A 69 -11.02 0.93 -11.42
C LEU A 69 -10.73 1.32 -9.97
N ALA A 70 -9.46 1.49 -9.62
CA ALA A 70 -9.06 1.94 -8.29
C ALA A 70 -8.22 3.20 -8.39
N ALA A 71 -8.40 4.09 -7.44
CA ALA A 71 -7.61 5.29 -7.27
C ALA A 71 -7.18 5.40 -5.80
N GLU A 72 -5.90 5.63 -5.58
CA GLU A 72 -5.34 5.92 -4.26
C GLU A 72 -4.63 7.27 -4.30
N PHE A 73 -5.00 8.15 -3.40
CA PHE A 73 -4.28 9.41 -3.16
C PHE A 73 -3.59 9.35 -1.81
N LYS A 74 -2.30 9.64 -1.79
CA LYS A 74 -1.48 9.71 -0.57
C LYS A 74 -0.75 11.03 -0.46
N THR A 75 -0.71 11.58 0.73
CA THR A 75 0.15 12.70 1.10
C THR A 75 0.41 12.69 2.60
N GLN A 76 1.10 13.69 3.09
CA GLN A 76 1.37 13.96 4.50
C GLN A 76 0.96 15.37 4.87
N PHE A 77 0.92 15.67 6.18
CA PHE A 77 0.48 16.98 6.67
C PHE A 77 1.64 17.90 7.05
N PHE A 78 2.74 17.35 7.57
CA PHE A 78 3.81 18.11 8.20
C PHE A 78 5.14 17.94 7.48
N ALA A 79 5.98 18.96 7.66
CA ALA A 79 7.35 18.91 7.20
C ALA A 79 8.19 17.92 8.02
N ASN A 80 9.02 17.15 7.33
CA ASN A 80 10.03 16.30 7.93
C ASN A 80 11.43 16.77 7.51
N TYR A 81 12.37 16.72 8.45
CA TYR A 81 13.74 17.17 8.26
C TYR A 81 14.73 16.06 8.59
N LYS A 82 15.86 16.10 7.92
CA LYS A 82 17.00 15.25 8.26
C LYS A 82 17.48 15.59 9.67
N THR A 83 17.91 14.60 10.43
CA THR A 83 18.35 14.78 11.83
C THR A 83 19.49 15.77 11.95
N ASN A 84 19.37 16.72 12.89
CA ASN A 84 20.35 17.78 13.16
C ASN A 84 20.59 18.76 12.00
N THR A 85 19.68 18.85 11.03
CA THR A 85 19.80 19.77 9.89
C THR A 85 18.46 20.47 9.63
N ASN A 86 18.50 21.51 8.79
CA ASN A 86 17.30 22.13 8.22
C ASN A 86 16.97 21.61 6.82
N ASP A 87 17.60 20.50 6.42
CA ASP A 87 17.33 19.86 5.13
C ASP A 87 15.96 19.20 5.17
N MET A 88 15.05 19.75 4.40
CA MET A 88 13.67 19.25 4.32
C MET A 88 13.60 17.98 3.46
N ILE A 89 13.14 16.90 4.05
CA ILE A 89 12.97 15.61 3.34
C ILE A 89 11.62 15.56 2.67
N SER A 90 10.56 16.01 3.36
CA SER A 90 9.18 15.97 2.88
C SER A 90 8.33 17.02 3.59
N ASN A 91 7.18 17.36 2.99
CA ASN A 91 6.24 18.34 3.52
C ASN A 91 4.81 18.04 3.01
N PHE A 92 3.84 18.87 3.39
CA PHE A 92 2.50 18.81 2.82
C PHE A 92 2.54 18.86 1.29
N MET A 93 1.86 17.91 0.62
CA MET A 93 1.87 17.75 -0.84
C MET A 93 3.29 17.60 -1.45
N SER A 94 4.25 17.12 -0.64
CA SER A 94 5.65 16.92 -1.05
C SER A 94 6.26 15.70 -0.36
N PRO A 95 5.92 14.46 -0.82
CA PRO A 95 5.18 14.15 -2.05
C PRO A 95 3.65 14.13 -1.87
N ALA A 96 2.93 14.41 -2.93
CA ALA A 96 1.58 13.93 -3.17
C ALA A 96 1.62 12.85 -4.26
N GLN A 97 1.06 11.70 -3.98
CA GLN A 97 1.04 10.56 -4.90
C GLN A 97 -0.41 10.21 -5.26
N LEU A 98 -0.67 10.05 -6.54
CA LEU A 98 -1.92 9.56 -7.08
C LEU A 98 -1.64 8.29 -7.89
N ASP A 99 -2.19 7.18 -7.43
CA ASP A 99 -2.13 5.90 -8.12
C ASP A 99 -3.49 5.59 -8.73
N ILE A 100 -3.53 5.29 -10.01
CA ILE A 100 -4.74 4.87 -10.73
C ILE A 100 -4.47 3.50 -11.35
N THR A 101 -5.33 2.54 -11.06
CA THR A 101 -5.23 1.19 -11.62
C THR A 101 -6.52 0.81 -12.31
N LEU A 102 -6.39 0.27 -13.51
CA LEU A 102 -7.50 -0.30 -14.27
C LEU A 102 -7.20 -1.76 -14.54
N GLY A 103 -8.13 -2.63 -14.21
CA GLY A 103 -7.89 -4.05 -14.34
C GLY A 103 -9.12 -4.92 -14.13
N MET A 104 -8.85 -6.17 -13.80
CA MET A 104 -9.86 -7.19 -13.52
C MET A 104 -9.52 -7.90 -12.22
N ASP A 105 -10.54 -8.09 -11.39
CA ASP A 105 -10.48 -8.89 -10.18
C ASP A 105 -11.22 -10.21 -10.40
N PHE A 106 -10.59 -11.29 -10.01
CA PHE A 106 -11.23 -12.58 -9.83
C PHE A 106 -11.33 -12.88 -8.34
N LYS A 107 -12.53 -13.17 -7.87
CA LYS A 107 -12.79 -13.54 -6.47
C LYS A 107 -13.54 -14.86 -6.42
N GLN A 108 -12.99 -15.84 -5.73
CA GLN A 108 -13.64 -17.12 -5.52
C GLN A 108 -13.55 -17.53 -4.05
N ASN A 109 -14.73 -17.72 -3.44
CA ASN A 109 -14.86 -18.19 -2.08
C ASN A 109 -15.51 -19.58 -2.10
N LYS A 110 -14.78 -20.57 -1.63
CA LYS A 110 -15.25 -21.94 -1.43
C LYS A 110 -15.09 -22.31 0.04
N LYS A 111 -15.72 -23.42 0.45
CA LYS A 111 -15.67 -23.87 1.84
C LYS A 111 -14.23 -24.05 2.37
N ASN A 112 -13.32 -24.49 1.51
CA ASN A 112 -11.96 -24.85 1.90
C ASN A 112 -10.91 -23.83 1.45
N TYR A 113 -11.24 -22.91 0.51
CA TYR A 113 -10.29 -21.91 0.04
C TYR A 113 -10.96 -20.61 -0.40
N THR A 114 -10.20 -19.56 -0.29
CA THR A 114 -10.49 -18.23 -0.84
C THR A 114 -9.36 -17.85 -1.80
N LEU A 115 -9.70 -17.53 -3.04
CA LEU A 115 -8.76 -17.07 -4.06
C LEU A 115 -9.18 -15.69 -4.55
N SER A 116 -8.23 -14.76 -4.57
CA SER A 116 -8.39 -13.43 -5.15
C SER A 116 -7.21 -13.15 -6.08
N LEU A 117 -7.50 -12.83 -7.32
CA LEU A 117 -6.51 -12.43 -8.32
C LEU A 117 -6.87 -11.03 -8.84
N LEU A 118 -5.96 -10.09 -8.71
CA LEU A 118 -6.06 -8.75 -9.29
C LEU A 118 -5.04 -8.62 -10.41
N THR A 119 -5.51 -8.38 -11.61
CA THR A 119 -4.67 -8.11 -12.77
C THR A 119 -4.94 -6.69 -13.24
N SER A 120 -3.96 -5.82 -13.16
CA SER A 120 -4.04 -4.43 -13.60
C SER A 120 -3.03 -4.19 -14.72
N PRO A 121 -3.44 -4.36 -15.98
CA PRO A 121 -2.57 -4.10 -17.12
C PRO A 121 -2.17 -2.63 -17.24
N LEU A 122 -2.95 -1.73 -16.65
CA LEU A 122 -2.64 -0.31 -16.54
C LEU A 122 -2.60 0.09 -15.08
N ALA A 123 -1.40 0.40 -14.59
CA ALA A 123 -1.13 1.03 -13.32
C ALA A 123 -0.36 2.33 -13.59
N TYR A 124 -0.96 3.45 -13.23
CA TYR A 124 -0.39 4.77 -13.42
C TYR A 124 -0.15 5.43 -12.07
N THR A 125 1.07 5.89 -11.83
CA THR A 125 1.45 6.66 -10.65
C THR A 125 1.85 8.06 -11.06
N PHE A 126 1.19 9.05 -10.50
CA PHE A 126 1.55 10.46 -10.60
C PHE A 126 2.14 10.90 -9.26
N MET A 127 3.35 11.43 -9.29
CA MET A 127 4.04 11.99 -8.15
C MET A 127 4.17 13.50 -8.30
N TYR A 128 3.85 14.24 -7.25
CA TYR A 128 3.95 15.69 -7.22
C TYR A 128 4.69 16.18 -5.97
N ILE A 129 5.58 17.14 -6.15
CA ILE A 129 6.30 17.84 -5.09
C ILE A 129 5.97 19.33 -5.21
N SER A 130 5.26 19.87 -4.22
CA SER A 130 4.86 21.29 -4.21
C SER A 130 5.94 22.22 -3.66
N ASN A 131 6.95 21.68 -2.98
CA ASN A 131 7.95 22.44 -2.26
C ASN A 131 9.33 22.26 -2.90
N ASP A 132 9.88 23.34 -3.44
CA ASP A 132 11.19 23.40 -4.08
C ASP A 132 12.37 23.29 -3.08
N LYS A 133 12.08 23.35 -1.76
CA LYS A 133 13.07 23.17 -0.69
C LYS A 133 13.33 21.70 -0.35
N ILE A 134 12.67 20.76 -1.01
CA ILE A 134 12.95 19.33 -0.82
C ILE A 134 14.37 19.03 -1.28
N THR A 135 15.18 18.49 -0.38
CA THR A 135 16.63 18.29 -0.58
C THR A 135 16.91 17.20 -1.61
N ASP A 136 16.09 16.14 -1.62
CA ASP A 136 16.27 14.99 -2.51
C ASP A 136 14.95 14.60 -3.20
N PRO A 137 14.57 15.29 -4.28
CA PRO A 137 13.39 14.94 -5.06
C PRO A 137 13.52 13.57 -5.75
N ALA A 138 14.73 13.11 -6.03
CA ALA A 138 14.97 11.80 -6.65
C ALA A 138 14.51 10.64 -5.77
N ALA A 139 14.46 10.80 -4.44
CA ALA A 139 13.88 9.83 -3.52
C ALA A 139 12.38 9.55 -3.81
N PHE A 140 11.71 10.44 -4.52
CA PHE A 140 10.31 10.33 -4.95
C PHE A 140 10.18 10.08 -6.47
N ASN A 141 11.24 9.66 -7.14
CA ASN A 141 11.31 9.49 -8.60
C ASN A 141 11.06 10.79 -9.39
N VAL A 142 11.24 11.95 -8.78
CA VAL A 142 11.14 13.26 -9.42
C VAL A 142 12.54 13.74 -9.76
N GLU A 143 12.77 14.05 -11.04
CA GLU A 143 14.07 14.56 -11.48
C GLU A 143 14.38 15.92 -10.83
N PRO A 144 15.65 16.19 -10.47
CA PRO A 144 16.06 17.50 -9.96
C PRO A 144 15.65 18.62 -10.90
N GLY A 145 14.98 19.65 -10.34
CA GLY A 145 14.46 20.78 -11.10
C GLY A 145 13.06 20.58 -11.68
N HIS A 146 12.47 19.39 -11.51
CA HIS A 146 11.07 19.12 -11.83
C HIS A 146 10.24 19.00 -10.56
N SER A 147 8.93 19.20 -10.67
CA SER A 147 7.97 19.05 -9.57
C SER A 147 7.05 17.85 -9.73
N THR A 148 7.14 17.14 -10.85
CA THR A 148 6.26 16.00 -11.17
C THR A 148 7.03 14.83 -11.72
N ALA A 149 6.53 13.64 -11.46
CA ALA A 149 6.95 12.41 -12.13
C ALA A 149 5.75 11.55 -12.49
N ASN A 150 5.87 10.84 -13.59
CA ASN A 150 4.85 9.93 -14.09
C ASN A 150 5.45 8.55 -14.27
N LEU A 151 4.76 7.52 -13.77
CA LEU A 151 5.16 6.14 -13.90
C LEU A 151 3.99 5.33 -14.42
N ILE A 152 4.21 4.58 -15.50
CA ILE A 152 3.23 3.67 -16.07
C ILE A 152 3.77 2.26 -15.96
N GLY A 153 2.92 1.34 -15.57
CA GLY A 153 3.30 -0.05 -15.42
C GLY A 153 2.11 -1.00 -15.43
N SER A 154 2.39 -2.25 -15.11
CA SER A 154 1.41 -3.30 -14.94
C SER A 154 1.59 -3.96 -13.57
N LYS A 155 0.49 -4.34 -12.94
CA LYS A 155 0.48 -4.96 -11.61
C LYS A 155 -0.36 -6.23 -11.64
N PHE A 156 0.14 -7.25 -10.96
CA PHE A 156 -0.61 -8.48 -10.65
C PHE A 156 -0.50 -8.78 -9.16
N THR A 157 -1.63 -9.10 -8.53
CA THR A 157 -1.66 -9.52 -7.13
C THR A 157 -2.52 -10.78 -7.01
N GLY A 158 -1.98 -11.82 -6.42
CA GLY A 158 -2.69 -13.05 -6.13
C GLY A 158 -2.67 -13.34 -4.62
N ASN A 159 -3.83 -13.62 -4.05
CA ASN A 159 -3.99 -14.02 -2.66
C ASN A 159 -4.76 -15.33 -2.60
N LEU A 160 -4.20 -16.31 -1.93
CA LEU A 160 -4.81 -17.61 -1.68
C LEU A 160 -4.78 -17.89 -0.18
N THR A 161 -5.93 -18.25 0.36
CA THR A 161 -6.03 -18.86 1.69
C THR A 161 -6.69 -20.22 1.51
N TRP A 162 -5.98 -21.29 1.81
CA TRP A 162 -6.47 -22.65 1.62
C TRP A 162 -6.34 -23.48 2.90
N THR A 163 -7.46 -23.94 3.40
CA THR A 163 -7.52 -24.93 4.47
C THR A 163 -7.37 -26.31 3.82
N ILE A 164 -6.14 -26.80 3.75
CA ILE A 164 -5.80 -28.11 3.12
C ILE A 164 -6.47 -29.21 3.92
N ILE A 165 -6.29 -29.17 5.23
CA ILE A 165 -6.99 -29.96 6.23
C ILE A 165 -7.27 -29.06 7.46
N PRO A 166 -8.17 -29.40 8.37
CA PRO A 166 -8.51 -28.54 9.52
C PRO A 166 -7.32 -28.09 10.37
N SER A 167 -6.23 -28.87 10.37
CA SER A 167 -5.01 -28.56 11.11
C SER A 167 -3.94 -27.86 10.28
N ILE A 168 -4.13 -27.67 8.97
CA ILE A 168 -3.15 -27.03 8.09
C ILE A 168 -3.84 -26.00 7.21
N VAL A 169 -3.47 -24.72 7.40
CA VAL A 169 -3.91 -23.60 6.58
C VAL A 169 -2.70 -23.03 5.86
N TRP A 170 -2.80 -22.93 4.53
CA TRP A 170 -1.81 -22.30 3.69
C TRP A 170 -2.33 -20.96 3.21
N GLU A 171 -1.55 -19.91 3.43
CA GLU A 171 -1.77 -18.57 2.93
C GLU A 171 -0.64 -18.22 1.98
N SER A 172 -0.97 -17.81 0.77
CA SER A 172 0.00 -17.41 -0.25
C SER A 172 -0.37 -16.05 -0.81
N LYS A 173 0.61 -15.16 -0.90
CA LYS A 173 0.49 -13.85 -1.50
C LYS A 173 1.57 -13.66 -2.55
N LEU A 174 1.18 -13.43 -3.79
CA LEU A 174 2.05 -13.10 -4.89
C LEU A 174 1.77 -11.67 -5.34
N GLU A 175 2.81 -10.86 -5.40
CA GLU A 175 2.77 -9.51 -5.96
C GLU A 175 3.80 -9.41 -7.08
N TYR A 176 3.38 -8.92 -8.20
CA TYR A 176 4.22 -8.63 -9.36
C TYR A 176 3.91 -7.23 -9.85
N PHE A 177 4.94 -6.44 -10.04
CA PHE A 177 4.84 -5.09 -10.59
C PHE A 177 5.95 -4.88 -11.61
N THR A 178 5.62 -4.28 -12.73
CA THR A 178 6.61 -3.90 -13.75
C THR A 178 6.30 -2.52 -14.30
N THR A 179 7.35 -1.74 -14.53
CA THR A 179 7.33 -0.48 -15.27
C THR A 179 7.85 -0.65 -16.68
N TYR A 180 7.97 -1.92 -17.16
CA TYR A 180 8.57 -2.36 -18.41
C TYR A 180 10.11 -2.25 -18.47
N ASP A 181 10.70 -1.34 -17.68
CA ASP A 181 12.16 -1.23 -17.53
C ASP A 181 12.65 -1.99 -16.28
N LYS A 182 11.78 -2.16 -15.30
CA LYS A 182 12.07 -2.78 -14.02
C LYS A 182 10.99 -3.75 -13.61
N VAL A 183 11.38 -4.80 -12.92
CA VAL A 183 10.46 -5.82 -12.40
C VAL A 183 10.67 -5.99 -10.90
N ILE A 184 9.58 -5.95 -10.16
CA ILE A 184 9.54 -6.27 -8.74
C ILE A 184 8.55 -7.42 -8.58
N ALA A 185 9.00 -8.53 -8.02
CA ALA A 185 8.16 -9.66 -7.67
C ALA A 185 8.38 -10.05 -6.21
N SER A 186 7.30 -10.32 -5.51
CA SER A 186 7.31 -10.75 -4.12
C SER A 186 6.35 -11.91 -3.96
N TRP A 187 6.81 -12.98 -3.34
CA TRP A 187 6.00 -14.16 -3.06
C TRP A 187 6.15 -14.57 -1.61
N GLU A 188 5.08 -14.43 -0.87
CA GLU A 188 4.98 -14.76 0.54
C GLU A 188 4.11 -15.98 0.74
N ASN A 189 4.58 -16.93 1.52
CA ASN A 189 3.85 -18.13 1.88
C ASN A 189 3.88 -18.31 3.38
N THR A 190 2.73 -18.60 3.94
CA THR A 190 2.57 -18.91 5.35
C THR A 190 1.82 -20.23 5.49
N PHE A 191 2.42 -21.18 6.20
CA PHE A 191 1.78 -22.43 6.59
C PHE A 191 1.54 -22.42 8.09
N ASN A 192 0.27 -22.45 8.47
CA ASN A 192 -0.17 -22.53 9.87
C ASN A 192 -0.52 -23.98 10.17
N PHE A 193 0.22 -24.59 11.10
CA PHE A 193 0.02 -25.97 11.56
C PHE A 193 -0.56 -25.94 12.98
N VAL A 194 -1.74 -26.51 13.18
CA VAL A 194 -2.34 -26.73 14.50
C VAL A 194 -2.14 -28.21 14.85
N LEU A 195 -1.10 -28.51 15.62
CA LEU A 195 -0.74 -29.88 15.97
C LEU A 195 -1.67 -30.45 17.03
N ASN A 196 -2.03 -29.64 18.03
CA ASN A 196 -3.04 -29.96 19.04
C ASN A 196 -3.53 -28.66 19.72
N ARG A 197 -4.42 -28.77 20.72
CA ARG A 197 -4.97 -27.60 21.42
C ARG A 197 -3.94 -26.76 22.18
N TYR A 198 -2.73 -27.23 22.34
CA TYR A 198 -1.65 -26.56 23.09
C TYR A 198 -0.48 -26.13 22.20
N LEU A 199 -0.37 -26.70 21.00
CA LEU A 199 0.79 -26.51 20.14
C LEU A 199 0.35 -26.14 18.71
N SER A 200 0.78 -24.99 18.27
CA SER A 200 0.69 -24.54 16.87
C SER A 200 2.05 -24.06 16.38
N THR A 201 2.31 -24.22 15.10
CA THR A 201 3.55 -23.79 14.44
C THR A 201 3.22 -23.02 13.18
N LYS A 202 3.98 -21.98 12.92
CA LYS A 202 3.86 -21.16 11.71
C LYS A 202 5.18 -21.19 10.95
N LEU A 203 5.11 -21.64 9.70
CA LEU A 203 6.24 -21.56 8.76
C LEU A 203 5.97 -20.42 7.79
N PHE A 204 6.91 -19.49 7.69
CA PHE A 204 6.86 -18.37 6.77
C PHE A 204 8.02 -18.46 5.78
N VAL A 205 7.70 -18.34 4.49
CA VAL A 205 8.68 -18.31 3.39
C VAL A 205 8.40 -17.09 2.54
N HIS A 206 9.39 -16.24 2.35
CA HIS A 206 9.32 -15.04 1.51
C HIS A 206 10.44 -15.08 0.48
N ALA A 207 10.07 -14.94 -0.78
CA ALA A 207 10.98 -14.73 -1.90
C ALA A 207 10.71 -13.37 -2.53
N ARG A 208 11.76 -12.61 -2.78
CA ARG A 208 11.66 -11.30 -3.44
C ARG A 208 12.70 -11.21 -4.56
N TYR A 209 12.26 -10.71 -5.69
CA TYR A 209 13.09 -10.33 -6.82
C TYR A 209 12.88 -8.84 -7.10
N ASP A 210 13.97 -8.12 -7.32
CA ASP A 210 13.97 -6.69 -7.59
C ASP A 210 15.17 -6.40 -8.49
N ASP A 211 14.94 -5.92 -9.71
CA ASP A 211 16.00 -5.64 -10.69
C ASP A 211 16.21 -4.12 -10.93
N GLY A 212 15.69 -3.30 -10.00
CA GLY A 212 15.70 -1.85 -10.08
C GLY A 212 16.62 -1.12 -9.13
#